data_6dccdbcfafe024c86464336026e5721d
#
_entry.id   6dccdbcfafe024c86464336026e5721d
#
_cell.length_a   1.000
_cell.length_b   1.000
_cell.length_c   1.000
_cell.angle_alpha   90.00
_cell.angle_beta   90.00
_cell.angle_gamma   90.00
#
_symmetry.space_group_name_H-M   'P 1'
#
loop_
_entity.id
_entity.type
_entity.pdbx_description
1 polymer ?
#
loop_
_entity_poly.entity_id
_entity_poly.type
_entity_poly.pdbx_seq_one_letter_code
_entity_poly.pdbx_strand_id
1 'polypeptide(L)'
;MYNFDRKVSPYNVDNMSILEMETSLTTEDRDRLEKYRTYWNFYEGYHWEGLGESDKPQITENYCRRFVDKFVSFELGGGFTISVPFEQEDAEKTETPINDFLDEIWNDNKRDALCIELGQSKSITGDAWVQVRYERPEQIVDPYGEYPDGRIRVEVIPTNIIFPLYDSHDKDKLIQVTVAYPIDVYEKQGKIFTKRTKTKKIFKQVWTEKTVVEYLGNEETKTFPNPYGIIPFVQIKNVPLVGRNVGVSDLEDIIPLNMELNFKKSDISEIIDYHSSPVTIIYGAKVSALEKGANKVWGGLPKDARVQNLEMNSDLGASVGYISQLKTALHEIGCIPEGALGGNQAISNTSGVALQFVNMPLIERTRIKRMNTEEGIRKINKMILLIGLTEELISVPEGVKSKDFFNTEITFTDTLPKDRLIELQQIQLELQLGLESKQGAMRRLNKDNITYLLEEIEQERLEEEAKALELQQKQAVMNAETQMMASAVQSKLGASQTPKLNSGMTNGETPVEQVRKETTGSNGMSNE
;
A
#
# COMPACT_ATOMS: atom_id res chain seq x y z
N MET A 1 -17.18 1.71 29.98
CA MET A 1 -16.16 2.25 29.07
C MET A 1 -14.87 1.49 29.36
N TYR A 2 -14.40 0.65 28.43
CA TYR A 2 -13.20 -0.15 28.66
C TYR A 2 -11.99 0.76 28.49
N ASN A 3 -11.34 1.12 29.60
CA ASN A 3 -10.02 1.74 29.61
C ASN A 3 -9.00 0.68 29.17
N PHE A 4 -8.68 0.65 27.89
CA PHE A 4 -7.49 -0.05 27.45
C PHE A 4 -6.30 0.83 27.84
N ASP A 5 -5.57 0.44 28.88
CA ASP A 5 -4.27 0.99 29.21
C ASP A 5 -3.36 0.81 27.97
N ARG A 6 -3.15 1.90 27.24
CA ARG A 6 -2.16 1.93 26.18
C ARG A 6 -0.80 1.69 26.81
N LYS A 7 -0.20 0.55 26.59
CA LYS A 7 1.24 0.38 26.75
C LYS A 7 1.89 1.18 25.62
N VAL A 8 2.22 2.42 25.91
CA VAL A 8 2.92 3.31 24.99
C VAL A 8 4.27 2.67 24.68
N SER A 9 4.50 2.28 23.42
CA SER A 9 5.82 1.94 22.93
C SER A 9 6.78 3.11 23.26
N PRO A 10 8.04 2.86 23.64
CA PRO A 10 9.01 3.95 23.86
C PRO A 10 9.16 4.89 22.66
N TYR A 11 8.78 4.44 21.45
CA TYR A 11 8.74 5.25 20.24
C TYR A 11 7.41 5.98 20.00
N ASN A 12 6.34 5.55 20.66
CA ASN A 12 5.07 6.29 20.67
C ASN A 12 5.08 7.25 21.86
N VAL A 13 5.98 8.19 21.80
CA VAL A 13 6.15 9.22 22.83
C VAL A 13 4.92 10.09 22.80
N ASP A 14 4.26 10.21 23.94
CA ASP A 14 3.30 11.25 24.13
C ASP A 14 4.02 12.57 23.81
N ASN A 15 3.58 13.27 22.76
CA ASN A 15 4.21 14.52 22.30
C ASN A 15 4.34 15.54 23.45
N MET A 16 3.41 15.51 24.40
CA MET A 16 3.46 16.34 25.60
C MET A 16 4.69 16.03 26.47
N SER A 17 5.13 14.79 26.56
CA SER A 17 6.32 14.43 27.35
C SER A 17 7.59 15.07 26.80
N ILE A 18 7.72 15.21 25.47
CA ILE A 18 8.84 15.93 24.85
C ILE A 18 8.66 17.45 25.03
N LEU A 19 7.46 17.96 24.80
CA LEU A 19 7.15 19.39 24.96
C LEU A 19 7.38 19.87 26.39
N GLU A 20 7.07 19.06 27.39
CA GLU A 20 7.26 19.36 28.80
C GLU A 20 8.72 19.27 29.23
N MET A 21 9.47 18.33 28.68
CA MET A 21 10.86 18.06 29.09
C MET A 21 11.89 18.87 28.31
N GLU A 22 11.60 19.24 27.06
CA GLU A 22 12.55 19.90 26.16
C GLU A 22 12.21 21.37 25.97
N THR A 23 12.97 22.23 26.63
CA THR A 23 12.81 23.70 26.55
C THR A 23 13.42 24.30 25.29
N SER A 24 14.28 23.56 24.58
CA SER A 24 14.99 24.03 23.39
C SER A 24 14.20 23.87 22.08
N LEU A 25 12.99 23.32 22.13
CA LEU A 25 12.15 23.20 20.95
C LEU A 25 11.72 24.56 20.41
N THR A 26 11.80 24.71 19.10
CA THR A 26 11.28 25.90 18.41
C THR A 26 9.76 25.97 18.50
N THR A 27 9.18 27.15 18.27
CA THR A 27 7.72 27.30 18.20
C THR A 27 7.14 26.43 17.06
N GLU A 28 7.85 26.37 15.93
CA GLU A 28 7.46 25.55 14.78
C GLU A 28 7.42 24.05 15.12
N ASP A 29 8.40 23.56 15.89
CA ASP A 29 8.41 22.17 16.34
C ASP A 29 7.26 21.86 17.29
N ARG A 30 6.92 22.78 18.19
CA ARG A 30 5.79 22.62 19.11
C ARG A 30 4.47 22.54 18.35
N ASP A 31 4.23 23.48 17.44
CA ASP A 31 3.02 23.50 16.61
C ASP A 31 2.91 22.22 15.75
N ARG A 32 4.05 21.74 15.23
CA ARG A 32 4.12 20.49 14.47
C ARG A 32 3.76 19.29 15.32
N LEU A 33 4.31 19.18 16.52
CA LEU A 33 4.03 18.07 17.44
C LEU A 33 2.58 18.06 17.91
N GLU A 34 1.96 19.23 18.18
CA GLU A 34 0.54 19.31 18.53
C GLU A 34 -0.37 18.85 17.38
N LYS A 35 -0.02 19.23 16.12
CA LYS A 35 -0.73 18.72 14.94
C LYS A 35 -0.60 17.20 14.83
N TYR A 36 0.62 16.65 14.99
CA TYR A 36 0.85 15.21 14.92
C TYR A 36 0.07 14.45 16.00
N ARG A 37 0.02 14.99 17.23
CA ARG A 37 -0.81 14.44 18.29
C ARG A 37 -2.28 14.38 17.87
N THR A 38 -2.80 15.46 17.31
CA THR A 38 -4.18 15.52 16.82
C THR A 38 -4.41 14.48 15.73
N TYR A 39 -3.52 14.38 14.75
CA TYR A 39 -3.66 13.43 13.65
C TYR A 39 -3.65 11.98 14.13
N TRP A 40 -2.74 11.62 15.04
CA TRP A 40 -2.69 10.29 15.63
C TRP A 40 -3.93 9.98 16.47
N ASN A 41 -4.42 10.93 17.26
CA ASN A 41 -5.65 10.75 18.04
C ASN A 41 -6.84 10.46 17.12
N PHE A 42 -6.99 11.20 16.04
CA PHE A 42 -8.06 10.96 15.07
C PHE A 42 -7.88 9.61 14.34
N TYR A 43 -6.68 9.26 13.93
CA TYR A 43 -6.42 7.94 13.34
C TYR A 43 -6.78 6.79 14.29
N GLU A 44 -6.42 6.91 15.57
CA GLU A 44 -6.69 5.89 16.57
C GLU A 44 -8.12 5.89 17.10
N GLY A 45 -8.94 6.89 16.76
CA GLY A 45 -10.36 6.99 17.14
C GLY A 45 -10.62 7.78 18.42
N TYR A 46 -9.63 8.51 18.94
CA TYR A 46 -9.80 9.38 20.12
C TYR A 46 -10.29 10.78 19.73
N HIS A 47 -11.43 10.84 19.05
CA HIS A 47 -11.97 12.08 18.50
C HIS A 47 -12.47 13.06 19.57
N TRP A 48 -12.74 12.58 20.79
CA TRP A 48 -13.33 13.36 21.88
C TRP A 48 -12.30 13.80 22.93
N GLU A 49 -11.03 13.47 22.73
CA GLU A 49 -9.98 13.85 23.66
C GLU A 49 -9.81 15.38 23.73
N GLY A 50 -9.73 15.92 24.96
CA GLY A 50 -9.61 17.36 25.20
C GLY A 50 -10.91 18.16 25.17
N LEU A 51 -12.06 17.57 24.82
CA LEU A 51 -13.36 18.25 24.79
C LEU A 51 -14.13 18.21 26.14
N GLY A 52 -13.53 17.57 27.16
CA GLY A 52 -14.17 17.42 28.48
C GLY A 52 -15.21 16.29 28.55
N GLU A 53 -15.68 16.02 29.78
CA GLU A 53 -16.77 15.08 29.99
C GLU A 53 -18.08 15.68 29.48
N SER A 54 -18.84 14.91 28.73
CA SER A 54 -20.15 15.29 28.21
C SER A 54 -21.18 14.24 28.63
N ASP A 55 -22.35 14.70 29.07
CA ASP A 55 -23.50 13.83 29.32
C ASP A 55 -24.11 13.26 28.03
N LYS A 56 -23.69 13.80 26.87
CA LYS A 56 -24.14 13.35 25.55
C LYS A 56 -23.44 12.08 25.10
N PRO A 57 -24.12 11.21 24.34
CA PRO A 57 -23.48 10.06 23.69
C PRO A 57 -22.33 10.52 22.78
N GLN A 58 -21.14 9.97 22.97
CA GLN A 58 -19.97 10.27 22.13
C GLN A 58 -19.84 9.20 21.05
N ILE A 59 -20.51 9.40 19.91
CA ILE A 59 -20.46 8.48 18.76
C ILE A 59 -19.23 8.79 17.93
N THR A 60 -18.41 7.77 17.66
CA THR A 60 -17.22 7.90 16.82
C THR A 60 -17.37 7.03 15.58
N GLU A 61 -17.46 7.66 14.41
CA GLU A 61 -17.20 7.03 13.11
C GLU A 61 -15.83 7.46 12.64
N ASN A 62 -14.88 6.50 12.58
CA ASN A 62 -13.50 6.80 12.27
C ASN A 62 -13.24 6.70 10.76
N TYR A 63 -13.59 7.74 10.01
CA TYR A 63 -13.23 7.86 8.59
C TYR A 63 -11.73 8.14 8.41
N CYS A 64 -11.10 8.84 9.35
CA CYS A 64 -9.68 9.15 9.32
C CYS A 64 -8.82 7.87 9.16
N ARG A 65 -9.09 6.86 10.00
CA ARG A 65 -8.40 5.57 9.90
C ARG A 65 -8.67 4.87 8.58
N ARG A 66 -9.95 4.81 8.18
CA ARG A 66 -10.35 4.12 6.95
C ARG A 66 -9.69 4.73 5.71
N PHE A 67 -9.53 6.05 5.67
CA PHE A 67 -8.91 6.76 4.57
C PHE A 67 -7.40 6.51 4.51
N VAL A 68 -6.71 6.61 5.65
CA VAL A 68 -5.28 6.29 5.73
C VAL A 68 -5.02 4.86 5.29
N ASP A 69 -5.74 3.88 5.87
CA ASP A 69 -5.56 2.46 5.54
C ASP A 69 -5.79 2.21 4.05
N LYS A 70 -6.77 2.91 3.44
CA LYS A 70 -7.06 2.80 2.01
C LYS A 70 -5.95 3.39 1.15
N PHE A 71 -5.44 4.58 1.49
CA PHE A 71 -4.30 5.17 0.79
C PHE A 71 -3.05 4.30 0.87
N VAL A 72 -2.72 3.80 2.05
CA VAL A 72 -1.56 2.91 2.26
C VAL A 72 -1.69 1.65 1.40
N SER A 73 -2.87 1.02 1.42
CA SER A 73 -3.14 -0.16 0.61
C SER A 73 -3.02 0.11 -0.90
N PHE A 74 -3.51 1.27 -1.37
CA PHE A 74 -3.44 1.62 -2.79
C PHE A 74 -2.04 2.04 -3.22
N GLU A 75 -1.27 2.67 -2.36
CA GLU A 75 0.06 3.16 -2.69
C GLU A 75 1.11 2.07 -2.63
N LEU A 76 1.15 1.32 -1.54
CA LEU A 76 2.23 0.41 -1.18
C LEU A 76 1.78 -1.05 -0.96
N GLY A 77 0.47 -1.31 -0.88
CA GLY A 77 -0.04 -2.65 -0.58
C GLY A 77 0.29 -3.73 -1.61
N GLY A 78 0.59 -3.34 -2.84
CA GLY A 78 1.08 -4.25 -3.88
C GLY A 78 2.59 -4.43 -3.89
N GLY A 79 3.32 -3.72 -3.03
CA GLY A 79 4.78 -3.69 -3.03
C GLY A 79 5.39 -2.95 -4.22
N PHE A 80 6.69 -3.09 -4.35
CA PHE A 80 7.46 -2.54 -5.47
C PHE A 80 8.61 -3.49 -5.84
N THR A 81 9.08 -3.37 -7.07
CA THR A 81 10.27 -4.05 -7.57
C THR A 81 11.39 -3.04 -7.81
N ILE A 82 12.63 -3.47 -7.55
CA ILE A 82 13.83 -2.69 -7.81
C ILE A 82 14.46 -3.23 -9.08
N SER A 83 14.96 -2.36 -9.93
CA SER A 83 15.79 -2.73 -11.06
C SER A 83 16.99 -1.80 -11.18
N VAL A 84 18.12 -2.38 -11.57
CA VAL A 84 19.38 -1.67 -11.77
C VAL A 84 19.66 -1.67 -13.27
N PRO A 85 19.47 -0.52 -13.97
CA PRO A 85 19.46 -0.49 -15.44
C PRO A 85 20.73 -1.03 -16.10
N PHE A 86 21.91 -0.75 -15.57
CA PHE A 86 23.15 -1.22 -16.19
C PHE A 86 23.36 -2.74 -16.09
N GLU A 87 22.78 -3.43 -15.10
CA GLU A 87 22.82 -4.90 -14.99
C GLU A 87 21.94 -5.59 -16.03
N GLN A 88 20.89 -4.90 -16.49
CA GLN A 88 20.03 -5.42 -17.55
C GLN A 88 20.72 -5.38 -18.93
N GLU A 89 21.66 -4.44 -19.12
CA GLU A 89 22.40 -4.29 -20.37
C GLU A 89 23.65 -5.21 -20.44
N ASP A 90 24.28 -5.53 -19.30
CA ASP A 90 25.56 -6.26 -19.21
C ASP A 90 25.54 -7.38 -18.15
N ALA A 91 24.50 -8.21 -18.13
CA ALA A 91 24.28 -9.27 -17.13
C ALA A 91 25.42 -10.27 -16.94
N GLU A 92 26.34 -10.42 -17.96
CA GLU A 92 27.46 -11.36 -17.89
C GLU A 92 28.69 -10.85 -17.12
N LYS A 93 28.68 -9.56 -16.68
CA LYS A 93 29.89 -8.92 -16.12
C LYS A 93 29.88 -8.73 -14.60
N THR A 94 28.80 -9.06 -13.91
CA THR A 94 28.64 -8.76 -12.48
C THR A 94 28.79 -10.03 -11.65
N GLU A 95 29.87 -10.13 -10.85
CA GLU A 95 30.10 -11.27 -9.93
C GLU A 95 29.08 -11.28 -8.77
N THR A 96 28.59 -10.12 -8.37
CA THR A 96 27.52 -10.00 -7.36
C THR A 96 26.48 -9.03 -7.89
N PRO A 97 25.30 -9.49 -8.29
CA PRO A 97 24.23 -8.62 -8.77
C PRO A 97 23.83 -7.61 -7.71
N ILE A 98 23.93 -6.33 -8.03
CA ILE A 98 23.55 -5.24 -7.11
C ILE A 98 22.07 -5.30 -6.81
N ASN A 99 21.30 -5.74 -7.79
CA ASN A 99 19.86 -5.94 -7.62
C ASN A 99 19.56 -6.98 -6.54
N ASP A 100 20.26 -8.13 -6.56
CA ASP A 100 20.08 -9.19 -5.56
C ASP A 100 20.51 -8.71 -4.16
N PHE A 101 21.60 -7.97 -4.06
CA PHE A 101 22.06 -7.35 -2.83
C PHE A 101 21.01 -6.39 -2.23
N LEU A 102 20.41 -5.53 -3.07
CA LEU A 102 19.34 -4.63 -2.61
C LEU A 102 18.09 -5.41 -2.18
N ASP A 103 17.69 -6.41 -2.96
CA ASP A 103 16.51 -7.22 -2.66
C ASP A 103 16.70 -8.02 -1.36
N GLU A 104 17.89 -8.57 -1.11
CA GLU A 104 18.24 -9.25 0.14
C GLU A 104 18.08 -8.30 1.34
N ILE A 105 18.68 -7.10 1.29
CA ILE A 105 18.58 -6.12 2.38
C ILE A 105 17.13 -5.69 2.62
N TRP A 106 16.35 -5.43 1.57
CA TRP A 106 14.94 -5.07 1.74
C TRP A 106 14.13 -6.22 2.36
N ASN A 107 14.41 -7.47 1.99
CA ASN A 107 13.72 -8.64 2.55
C ASN A 107 14.10 -8.88 4.01
N ASP A 108 15.37 -8.75 4.38
CA ASP A 108 15.86 -8.83 5.75
C ASP A 108 15.21 -7.80 6.67
N ASN A 109 14.92 -6.61 6.12
CA ASN A 109 14.22 -5.55 6.83
C ASN A 109 12.68 -5.65 6.71
N LYS A 110 12.14 -6.80 6.28
CA LYS A 110 10.68 -7.04 6.16
C LYS A 110 10.01 -5.99 5.27
N ARG A 111 10.41 -5.94 4.01
CA ARG A 111 9.96 -4.97 3.00
C ARG A 111 8.50 -4.57 3.12
N ASP A 112 7.58 -5.53 3.17
CA ASP A 112 6.14 -5.25 3.18
C ASP A 112 5.68 -4.54 4.46
N ALA A 113 6.17 -4.98 5.62
CA ALA A 113 5.84 -4.34 6.89
C ALA A 113 6.39 -2.90 6.95
N LEU A 114 7.63 -2.71 6.51
CA LEU A 114 8.28 -1.40 6.42
C LEU A 114 7.53 -0.46 5.47
N CYS A 115 7.02 -0.98 4.34
CA CYS A 115 6.17 -0.21 3.41
C CYS A 115 4.88 0.26 4.07
N ILE A 116 4.23 -0.61 4.86
CA ILE A 116 3.00 -0.24 5.59
C ILE A 116 3.30 0.84 6.63
N GLU A 117 4.37 0.69 7.42
CA GLU A 117 4.79 1.69 8.42
C GLU A 117 5.13 3.04 7.78
N LEU A 118 5.86 3.02 6.67
CA LEU A 118 6.20 4.20 5.88
C LEU A 118 4.94 4.90 5.34
N GLY A 119 4.02 4.13 4.76
CA GLY A 119 2.76 4.62 4.22
C GLY A 119 1.89 5.25 5.30
N GLN A 120 1.76 4.59 6.47
CA GLN A 120 1.00 5.10 7.62
C GLN A 120 1.62 6.38 8.16
N SER A 121 2.95 6.39 8.41
CA SER A 121 3.64 7.57 8.92
C SER A 121 3.37 8.78 8.04
N LYS A 122 3.66 8.70 6.75
CA LYS A 122 3.50 9.86 5.86
C LYS A 122 2.05 10.26 5.60
N SER A 123 1.11 9.31 5.56
CA SER A 123 -0.32 9.59 5.38
C SER A 123 -0.90 10.32 6.60
N ILE A 124 -0.47 9.94 7.81
CA ILE A 124 -0.95 10.53 9.07
C ILE A 124 -0.26 11.88 9.33
N THR A 125 1.07 11.94 9.29
CA THR A 125 1.82 13.13 9.73
C THR A 125 2.25 14.05 8.60
N GLY A 126 2.08 13.62 7.34
CA GLY A 126 2.48 14.37 6.14
C GLY A 126 3.85 13.98 5.62
N ASP A 127 4.69 13.32 6.40
CA ASP A 127 5.98 12.78 5.99
C ASP A 127 6.35 11.51 6.76
N ALA A 128 7.30 10.76 6.23
CA ALA A 128 7.95 9.66 6.92
C ALA A 128 9.46 9.88 6.90
N TRP A 129 10.12 9.37 7.92
CA TRP A 129 11.56 9.40 8.05
C TRP A 129 12.10 7.98 8.11
N VAL A 130 13.07 7.70 7.26
CA VAL A 130 13.73 6.40 7.20
C VAL A 130 15.20 6.59 7.55
N GLN A 131 15.68 5.81 8.50
CA GLN A 131 17.10 5.72 8.84
C GLN A 131 17.70 4.47 8.21
N VAL A 132 18.89 4.62 7.61
CA VAL A 132 19.69 3.50 7.12
C VAL A 132 20.97 3.44 7.92
N ARG A 133 21.26 2.33 8.58
CA ARG A 133 22.44 2.16 9.40
C ARG A 133 23.00 0.75 9.30
N TYR A 134 24.30 0.61 9.52
CA TYR A 134 24.94 -0.67 9.67
C TYR A 134 24.99 -1.08 11.14
N GLU A 135 24.54 -2.29 11.45
CA GLU A 135 24.64 -2.91 12.75
C GLU A 135 25.76 -3.94 12.70
N ARG A 136 26.80 -3.72 13.54
CA ARG A 136 27.92 -4.65 13.63
C ARG A 136 27.51 -5.94 14.33
N PRO A 137 28.21 -7.07 14.10
CA PRO A 137 27.87 -8.36 14.71
C PRO A 137 27.72 -8.28 16.24
N GLU A 138 28.55 -7.48 16.92
CA GLU A 138 28.49 -7.34 18.39
C GLU A 138 27.24 -6.59 18.87
N GLN A 139 26.55 -5.89 17.99
CA GLN A 139 25.33 -5.12 18.28
C GLN A 139 24.05 -5.93 18.03
N ILE A 140 24.19 -7.06 17.33
CA ILE A 140 23.07 -7.89 16.92
C ILE A 140 22.92 -9.06 17.90
N VAL A 141 21.70 -9.30 18.37
CA VAL A 141 21.37 -10.54 19.07
C VAL A 141 21.00 -11.56 18.00
N ASP A 142 21.99 -12.33 17.57
CA ASP A 142 21.86 -13.33 16.51
C ASP A 142 22.15 -14.74 17.03
N PRO A 143 21.14 -15.44 17.61
CA PRO A 143 21.32 -16.78 18.15
C PRO A 143 21.47 -17.86 17.07
N TYR A 144 21.18 -17.52 15.80
CA TYR A 144 21.20 -18.47 14.69
C TYR A 144 22.41 -18.29 13.77
N GLY A 145 23.17 -17.20 13.93
CA GLY A 145 24.34 -16.89 13.11
C GLY A 145 23.97 -16.47 11.68
N GLU A 146 22.83 -15.79 11.52
CA GLU A 146 22.34 -15.31 10.23
C GLU A 146 23.12 -14.09 9.72
N TYR A 147 23.77 -13.32 10.63
CA TYR A 147 24.45 -12.06 10.31
C TYR A 147 25.91 -12.06 10.84
N PRO A 148 26.78 -12.97 10.35
CA PRO A 148 28.15 -13.08 10.84
C PRO A 148 28.99 -11.82 10.56
N ASP A 149 28.70 -11.13 9.48
CA ASP A 149 29.40 -9.91 9.04
C ASP A 149 28.65 -8.61 9.40
N GLY A 150 27.54 -8.72 10.19
CA GLY A 150 26.66 -7.60 10.48
C GLY A 150 25.55 -7.46 9.46
N ARG A 151 24.71 -6.41 9.58
CA ARG A 151 23.61 -6.17 8.66
C ARG A 151 23.34 -4.69 8.43
N ILE A 152 22.81 -4.35 7.28
CA ILE A 152 22.25 -3.02 7.00
C ILE A 152 20.80 -3.00 7.45
N ARG A 153 20.49 -2.13 8.41
CA ARG A 153 19.14 -1.94 8.92
C ARG A 153 18.49 -0.71 8.29
N VAL A 154 17.28 -0.91 7.81
CA VAL A 154 16.39 0.13 7.30
C VAL A 154 15.20 0.23 8.24
N GLU A 155 14.97 1.38 8.84
CA GLU A 155 13.96 1.55 9.89
C GLU A 155 13.16 2.85 9.68
N VAL A 156 11.84 2.77 9.78
CA VAL A 156 10.96 3.95 9.79
C VAL A 156 10.99 4.55 11.20
N ILE A 157 11.47 5.78 11.31
CA ILE A 157 11.54 6.48 12.58
C ILE A 157 10.28 7.32 12.77
N PRO A 158 9.61 7.25 13.92
CA PRO A 158 8.44 8.07 14.21
C PRO A 158 8.72 9.56 14.04
N THR A 159 7.90 10.27 13.29
CA THR A 159 8.11 11.69 12.94
C THR A 159 8.06 12.63 14.13
N ASN A 160 7.42 12.22 15.23
CA ASN A 160 7.31 13.00 16.46
C ASN A 160 8.59 13.04 17.29
N ILE A 161 9.58 12.17 17.00
CA ILE A 161 10.87 12.17 17.71
C ILE A 161 12.02 12.71 16.85
N ILE A 162 11.75 13.13 15.60
CA ILE A 162 12.74 13.66 14.67
C ILE A 162 12.62 15.17 14.55
N PHE A 163 13.78 15.84 14.66
CA PHE A 163 13.92 17.29 14.56
C PHE A 163 15.01 17.60 13.52
N PRO A 164 14.62 17.78 12.24
CA PRO A 164 15.56 18.12 11.18
C PRO A 164 15.93 19.60 11.19
N LEU A 165 17.17 19.89 10.87
CA LEU A 165 17.67 21.25 10.62
C LEU A 165 18.16 21.33 9.18
N TYR A 166 17.55 22.22 8.40
CA TYR A 166 17.90 22.47 7.01
C TYR A 166 18.79 23.72 6.86
N ASP A 167 19.47 23.80 5.73
CA ASP A 167 20.25 24.98 5.37
C ASP A 167 19.31 26.18 5.16
N SER A 168 19.74 27.36 5.62
CA SER A 168 18.94 28.58 5.48
C SER A 168 18.79 29.07 4.03
N HIS A 169 19.68 28.65 3.13
CA HIS A 169 19.68 29.03 1.71
C HIS A 169 19.20 27.89 0.79
N ASP A 170 19.24 26.65 1.27
CA ASP A 170 18.82 25.45 0.53
C ASP A 170 17.93 24.58 1.42
N LYS A 171 16.63 24.71 1.22
CA LYS A 171 15.60 23.97 1.99
C LYS A 171 15.66 22.45 1.82
N ASP A 172 16.33 21.95 0.78
CA ASP A 172 16.43 20.51 0.50
C ASP A 172 17.72 19.93 1.08
N LYS A 173 18.65 20.81 1.54
CA LYS A 173 19.91 20.41 2.18
C LYS A 173 19.75 20.26 3.68
N LEU A 174 19.84 19.01 4.13
CA LEU A 174 19.81 18.66 5.55
C LEU A 174 21.18 18.89 6.19
N ILE A 175 21.26 19.74 7.22
CA ILE A 175 22.49 20.03 7.96
C ILE A 175 22.63 19.11 9.17
N GLN A 176 21.53 18.84 9.84
CA GLN A 176 21.50 18.07 11.08
C GLN A 176 20.16 17.35 11.23
N VAL A 177 20.18 16.16 11.81
CA VAL A 177 18.99 15.48 12.31
C VAL A 177 19.18 15.18 13.79
N THR A 178 18.24 15.61 14.59
CA THR A 178 18.17 15.23 16.00
C THR A 178 17.04 14.24 16.22
N VAL A 179 17.36 13.09 16.80
CA VAL A 179 16.37 12.12 17.27
C VAL A 179 16.29 12.25 18.79
N ALA A 180 15.12 12.58 19.32
CA ALA A 180 14.94 12.79 20.76
C ALA A 180 13.69 12.10 21.28
N TYR A 181 13.83 11.32 22.37
CA TYR A 181 12.72 10.63 23.02
C TYR A 181 12.99 10.38 24.51
N PRO A 182 11.96 10.30 25.37
CA PRO A 182 12.14 10.02 26.79
C PRO A 182 12.47 8.56 27.03
N ILE A 183 13.44 8.31 27.90
CA ILE A 183 13.80 7.01 28.40
C ILE A 183 13.69 6.96 29.92
N ASP A 184 13.40 5.76 30.44
CA ASP A 184 13.36 5.52 31.88
C ASP A 184 14.77 5.20 32.39
N VAL A 185 15.30 6.07 33.24
CA VAL A 185 16.59 5.88 33.90
C VAL A 185 16.35 5.44 35.33
N TYR A 186 16.98 4.33 35.73
CA TYR A 186 16.89 3.80 37.07
C TYR A 186 18.09 4.27 37.90
N GLU A 187 17.87 5.21 38.80
CA GLU A 187 18.89 5.69 39.72
C GLU A 187 18.87 4.88 41.00
N LYS A 188 20.06 4.46 41.47
CA LYS A 188 20.23 3.77 42.75
C LYS A 188 20.35 4.83 43.85
N GLN A 189 19.34 4.97 44.70
CA GLN A 189 19.41 5.81 45.90
C GLN A 189 19.68 4.92 47.14
N GLY A 190 20.75 5.27 47.86
CA GLY A 190 21.09 4.68 49.15
C GLY A 190 22.27 3.69 49.12
N LYS A 191 23.09 3.70 50.17
CA LYS A 191 24.26 2.80 50.33
C LYS A 191 23.90 1.44 50.90
N ILE A 192 22.79 1.30 51.63
CA ILE A 192 22.42 0.10 52.38
C ILE A 192 21.09 -0.50 51.89
N PHE A 193 20.10 0.33 51.52
CA PHE A 193 18.84 -0.12 50.91
C PHE A 193 18.72 0.52 49.52
N THR A 194 18.88 -0.30 48.50
CA THR A 194 18.83 0.17 47.10
C THR A 194 17.37 0.33 46.67
N LYS A 195 16.80 1.52 46.88
CA LYS A 195 15.55 1.91 46.23
C LYS A 195 15.88 2.34 44.82
N ARG A 196 15.32 1.66 43.81
CA ARG A 196 15.40 2.10 42.41
C ARG A 196 14.32 3.15 42.19
N THR A 197 14.74 4.37 41.95
CA THR A 197 13.82 5.45 41.57
C THR A 197 13.84 5.55 40.04
N LYS A 198 12.66 5.49 39.44
CA LYS A 198 12.47 5.63 38.00
C LYS A 198 12.34 7.12 37.68
N THR A 199 13.28 7.66 36.93
CA THR A 199 13.28 9.05 36.47
C THR A 199 13.27 9.05 34.95
N LYS A 200 12.39 9.83 34.32
CA LYS A 200 12.39 10.02 32.88
C LYS A 200 13.45 11.04 32.50
N LYS A 201 14.34 10.70 31.59
CA LYS A 201 15.30 11.63 30.97
C LYS A 201 15.14 11.56 29.44
N ILE A 202 15.39 12.67 28.76
CA ILE A 202 15.39 12.68 27.28
C ILE A 202 16.72 12.15 26.79
N PHE A 203 16.68 11.12 25.98
CA PHE A 203 17.82 10.70 25.16
C PHE A 203 17.76 11.48 23.85
N LYS A 204 18.91 12.11 23.47
CA LYS A 204 19.06 12.82 22.19
C LYS A 204 20.25 12.28 21.44
N GLN A 205 20.07 12.05 20.14
CA GLN A 205 21.14 11.68 19.23
C GLN A 205 21.16 12.70 18.10
N VAL A 206 22.25 13.41 17.97
CA VAL A 206 22.44 14.48 16.98
C VAL A 206 23.36 13.99 15.88
N TRP A 207 22.83 13.88 14.68
CA TRP A 207 23.54 13.44 13.48
C TRP A 207 23.91 14.64 12.61
N THR A 208 25.18 14.72 12.26
CA THR A 208 25.72 15.62 11.23
C THR A 208 26.46 14.81 10.17
N GLU A 209 26.91 15.43 9.11
CA GLU A 209 27.74 14.75 8.10
C GLU A 209 29.04 14.17 8.70
N LYS A 210 29.59 14.82 9.74
CA LYS A 210 30.92 14.48 10.29
C LYS A 210 30.86 13.70 11.60
N THR A 211 29.87 13.98 12.45
CA THR A 211 29.85 13.51 13.83
C THR A 211 28.45 13.08 14.26
N VAL A 212 28.41 12.14 15.18
CA VAL A 212 27.20 11.74 15.91
C VAL A 212 27.45 11.98 17.39
N VAL A 213 26.57 12.73 18.04
CA VAL A 213 26.67 13.08 19.46
C VAL A 213 25.44 12.59 20.20
N GLU A 214 25.66 11.85 21.28
CA GLU A 214 24.60 11.35 22.15
C GLU A 214 24.54 12.15 23.46
N TYR A 215 23.33 12.49 23.87
CA TYR A 215 23.03 13.19 25.11
C TYR A 215 22.03 12.43 25.95
N LEU A 216 22.18 12.52 27.28
CA LEU A 216 21.17 12.08 28.24
C LEU A 216 20.76 13.27 29.11
N GLY A 217 19.58 13.82 28.85
CA GLY A 217 19.19 15.13 29.31
C GLY A 217 20.09 16.21 28.68
N ASN A 218 20.79 16.98 29.50
CA ASN A 218 21.71 18.01 29.02
C ASN A 218 23.19 17.57 29.01
N GLU A 219 23.47 16.33 29.42
CA GLU A 219 24.85 15.81 29.50
C GLU A 219 25.20 15.06 28.21
N GLU A 220 26.33 15.44 27.59
CA GLU A 220 26.93 14.69 26.50
C GLU A 220 27.49 13.36 27.05
N THR A 221 27.00 12.24 26.46
CA THR A 221 27.41 10.91 26.91
C THR A 221 28.46 10.29 26.00
N LYS A 222 28.32 10.48 24.68
CA LYS A 222 29.25 9.93 23.69
C LYS A 222 29.34 10.84 22.48
N THR A 223 30.52 10.90 21.88
CA THR A 223 30.75 11.52 20.56
C THR A 223 31.59 10.58 19.72
N PHE A 224 31.16 10.31 18.51
CA PHE A 224 31.89 9.47 17.56
C PHE A 224 31.76 10.02 16.13
N PRO A 225 32.75 9.75 15.26
CA PRO A 225 32.68 10.18 13.86
C PRO A 225 31.56 9.48 13.14
N ASN A 226 30.91 10.20 12.23
CA ASN A 226 29.97 9.58 11.29
C ASN A 226 30.76 8.91 10.16
N PRO A 227 30.73 7.57 10.04
CA PRO A 227 31.57 6.84 9.08
C PRO A 227 31.13 7.06 7.63
N TYR A 228 29.90 7.48 7.39
CA TYR A 228 29.31 7.52 6.05
C TYR A 228 29.53 8.85 5.32
N GLY A 229 29.93 9.91 6.02
CA GLY A 229 30.08 11.26 5.46
C GLY A 229 28.77 11.90 4.97
N ILE A 230 27.64 11.27 5.25
CA ILE A 230 26.29 11.76 4.97
C ILE A 230 25.40 11.58 6.20
N ILE A 231 24.31 12.32 6.29
CA ILE A 231 23.29 12.10 7.31
C ILE A 231 22.40 10.94 6.85
N PRO A 232 22.41 9.76 7.53
CA PRO A 232 21.77 8.54 7.05
C PRO A 232 20.25 8.52 7.30
N PHE A 233 19.58 9.63 6.99
CA PHE A 233 18.13 9.80 7.13
C PHE A 233 17.53 10.31 5.82
N VAL A 234 16.42 9.69 5.41
CA VAL A 234 15.63 10.09 4.24
C VAL A 234 14.27 10.57 4.69
N GLN A 235 13.91 11.80 4.34
CA GLN A 235 12.55 12.29 4.46
C GLN A 235 11.76 11.97 3.20
N ILE A 236 10.57 11.36 3.36
CA ILE A 236 9.64 11.07 2.27
C ILE A 236 8.34 11.81 2.55
N LYS A 237 8.08 12.86 1.76
CA LYS A 237 6.88 13.69 1.91
C LYS A 237 5.66 12.97 1.33
N ASN A 238 4.51 13.08 2.01
CA ASN A 238 3.25 12.54 1.50
C ASN A 238 2.81 13.30 0.24
N VAL A 239 2.41 14.54 0.41
CA VAL A 239 2.12 15.48 -0.68
C VAL A 239 2.92 16.75 -0.43
N PRO A 240 3.86 17.11 -1.31
CA PRO A 240 4.68 18.29 -1.10
C PRO A 240 3.85 19.56 -1.30
N LEU A 241 4.10 20.57 -0.49
CA LEU A 241 3.53 21.90 -0.63
C LEU A 241 4.65 22.93 -0.76
N VAL A 242 4.48 23.87 -1.69
CA VAL A 242 5.46 24.94 -1.90
C VAL A 242 5.62 25.77 -0.62
N GLY A 243 6.87 25.96 -0.19
CA GLY A 243 7.19 26.74 1.00
C GLY A 243 7.12 25.99 2.32
N ARG A 244 6.77 24.69 2.33
CA ARG A 244 6.82 23.83 3.53
C ARG A 244 7.91 22.77 3.41
N ASN A 245 8.64 22.54 4.49
CA ASN A 245 9.62 21.44 4.60
C ASN A 245 8.93 20.11 4.92
N VAL A 246 7.72 20.14 5.47
CA VAL A 246 6.87 18.99 5.79
C VAL A 246 5.79 18.86 4.72
N GLY A 247 5.45 17.65 4.34
CA GLY A 247 4.34 17.36 3.43
C GLY A 247 2.97 17.58 4.10
N VAL A 248 1.92 17.52 3.30
CA VAL A 248 0.53 17.63 3.77
C VAL A 248 0.02 16.25 4.21
N SER A 249 -0.57 16.17 5.40
CA SER A 249 -1.27 14.99 5.90
C SER A 249 -2.54 14.72 5.08
N ASP A 250 -2.90 13.47 4.88
CA ASP A 250 -4.20 13.11 4.30
C ASP A 250 -5.36 13.41 5.27
N LEU A 251 -5.06 13.65 6.54
CA LEU A 251 -6.06 13.92 7.59
C LEU A 251 -6.34 15.42 7.77
N GLU A 252 -5.49 16.33 7.26
CA GLU A 252 -5.58 17.76 7.54
C GLU A 252 -6.96 18.34 7.21
N ASP A 253 -7.53 17.98 6.04
CA ASP A 253 -8.85 18.46 5.60
C ASP A 253 -10.00 17.54 6.04
N ILE A 254 -9.72 16.31 6.44
CA ILE A 254 -10.72 15.30 6.80
C ILE A 254 -11.17 15.45 8.26
N ILE A 255 -10.25 15.77 9.16
CA ILE A 255 -10.50 15.88 10.59
C ILE A 255 -11.70 16.80 10.92
N PRO A 256 -11.79 18.04 10.40
CA PRO A 256 -12.92 18.93 10.72
C PRO A 256 -14.25 18.34 10.28
N LEU A 257 -14.32 17.73 9.10
CA LEU A 257 -15.54 17.11 8.57
C LEU A 257 -15.92 15.86 9.35
N ASN A 258 -14.95 15.02 9.70
CA ASN A 258 -15.21 13.82 10.48
C ASN A 258 -15.67 14.16 11.91
N MET A 259 -15.12 15.22 12.49
CA MET A 259 -15.53 15.70 13.80
C MET A 259 -16.97 16.22 13.78
N GLU A 260 -17.34 17.05 12.80
CA GLU A 260 -18.70 17.56 12.63
C GLU A 260 -19.71 16.42 12.39
N LEU A 261 -19.34 15.41 11.59
CA LEU A 261 -20.16 14.21 11.39
C LEU A 261 -20.45 13.50 12.73
N ASN A 262 -19.42 13.32 13.56
CA ASN A 262 -19.55 12.67 14.86
C ASN A 262 -20.40 13.48 15.82
N PHE A 263 -20.25 14.81 15.85
CA PHE A 263 -21.11 15.70 16.62
C PHE A 263 -22.57 15.57 16.21
N LYS A 264 -22.88 15.64 14.92
CA LYS A 264 -24.26 15.54 14.42
C LYS A 264 -24.89 14.18 14.71
N LYS A 265 -24.11 13.10 14.64
CA LYS A 265 -24.61 11.77 15.02
C LYS A 265 -24.87 11.65 16.51
N SER A 266 -24.03 12.24 17.33
CA SER A 266 -24.22 12.29 18.78
C SER A 266 -25.47 13.12 19.16
N ASP A 267 -25.67 14.26 18.49
CA ASP A 267 -26.89 15.08 18.68
C ASP A 267 -28.17 14.30 18.29
N ILE A 268 -28.14 13.57 17.16
CA ILE A 268 -29.29 12.72 16.76
C ILE A 268 -29.53 11.60 17.76
N SER A 269 -28.47 10.96 18.27
CA SER A 269 -28.63 9.93 19.32
C SER A 269 -29.28 10.48 20.56
N GLU A 270 -28.88 11.67 21.02
CA GLU A 270 -29.52 12.36 22.17
C GLU A 270 -31.00 12.64 21.90
N ILE A 271 -31.34 13.13 20.70
CA ILE A 271 -32.73 13.37 20.31
C ILE A 271 -33.53 12.06 20.31
N ILE A 272 -32.98 10.97 19.78
CA ILE A 272 -33.64 9.67 19.78
C ILE A 272 -33.88 9.16 21.21
N ASP A 273 -32.89 9.30 22.10
CA ASP A 273 -33.00 8.91 23.51
C ASP A 273 -34.10 9.74 24.22
N TYR A 274 -34.17 11.04 23.95
CA TYR A 274 -35.20 11.91 24.46
C TYR A 274 -36.59 11.49 23.95
N HIS A 275 -36.75 11.20 22.67
CA HIS A 275 -38.03 10.73 22.11
C HIS A 275 -38.45 9.34 22.64
N SER A 276 -37.47 8.49 22.93
CA SER A 276 -37.74 7.16 23.52
C SER A 276 -38.23 7.22 24.96
N SER A 277 -37.93 8.30 25.66
CA SER A 277 -38.32 8.53 27.06
C SER A 277 -38.91 9.92 27.29
N PRO A 278 -40.02 10.29 26.62
CA PRO A 278 -40.55 11.63 26.65
C PRO A 278 -40.98 12.03 28.08
N VAL A 279 -40.79 13.31 28.40
CA VAL A 279 -41.30 13.87 29.67
C VAL A 279 -42.81 13.89 29.64
N THR A 280 -43.43 13.23 30.61
CA THR A 280 -44.88 13.22 30.73
C THR A 280 -45.31 14.35 31.67
N ILE A 281 -46.16 15.25 31.20
CA ILE A 281 -46.71 16.35 31.95
C ILE A 281 -48.13 15.99 32.37
N ILE A 282 -48.44 16.20 33.64
CA ILE A 282 -49.78 15.97 34.20
C ILE A 282 -50.34 17.30 34.67
N TYR A 283 -51.45 17.70 34.08
CA TYR A 283 -52.19 18.92 34.46
C TYR A 283 -53.34 18.54 35.38
N GLY A 284 -53.63 19.40 36.38
CA GLY A 284 -54.81 19.24 37.21
C GLY A 284 -54.71 18.21 38.33
N ALA A 285 -53.54 17.61 38.56
CA ALA A 285 -53.37 16.70 39.70
C ALA A 285 -52.08 17.02 40.48
N LYS A 286 -52.14 17.00 41.81
CA LYS A 286 -50.94 16.96 42.67
C LYS A 286 -50.59 15.51 42.93
N VAL A 287 -49.56 15.04 42.22
CA VAL A 287 -49.11 13.65 42.36
C VAL A 287 -47.74 13.67 42.99
N SER A 288 -47.53 12.95 44.07
CA SER A 288 -46.29 12.97 44.84
C SER A 288 -45.25 11.92 44.37
N ALA A 289 -45.67 10.87 43.67
CA ALA A 289 -44.75 9.87 43.08
C ALA A 289 -45.49 9.05 42.02
N LEU A 290 -45.16 9.29 40.76
CA LEU A 290 -45.53 8.41 39.65
C LEU A 290 -44.27 7.80 39.07
N GLU A 291 -44.18 6.48 39.09
CA GLU A 291 -43.10 5.78 38.45
C GLU A 291 -43.48 5.51 36.98
N LYS A 292 -42.61 5.93 36.05
CA LYS A 292 -42.71 5.63 34.63
C LYS A 292 -41.96 4.33 34.35
N GLY A 293 -42.58 3.39 33.67
CA GLY A 293 -41.94 2.14 33.26
C GLY A 293 -42.87 1.29 32.41
N ALA A 294 -42.31 0.33 31.69
CA ALA A 294 -43.07 -0.67 30.96
C ALA A 294 -43.95 -1.44 31.96
N ASN A 295 -45.22 -1.60 31.63
CA ASN A 295 -46.23 -2.25 32.48
C ASN A 295 -46.65 -1.49 33.77
N LYS A 296 -46.34 -0.19 33.92
CA LYS A 296 -46.83 0.64 35.01
C LYS A 296 -48.10 1.38 34.60
N VAL A 297 -49.18 1.19 35.37
CA VAL A 297 -50.48 1.83 35.13
C VAL A 297 -50.69 2.91 36.19
N TRP A 298 -50.98 4.12 35.74
CA TRP A 298 -51.32 5.24 36.61
C TRP A 298 -52.83 5.27 36.85
N GLY A 299 -53.26 4.85 38.04
CA GLY A 299 -54.65 4.87 38.45
C GLY A 299 -54.92 5.96 39.49
N GLY A 300 -56.22 6.37 39.68
CA GLY A 300 -56.62 7.32 40.72
C GLY A 300 -56.40 8.79 40.37
N LEU A 301 -56.21 9.15 39.11
CA LEU A 301 -56.13 10.53 38.66
C LEU A 301 -57.54 11.20 38.72
N PRO A 302 -57.66 12.50 39.12
CA PRO A 302 -58.90 13.26 39.03
C PRO A 302 -59.47 13.26 37.60
N LYS A 303 -60.82 13.40 37.50
CA LYS A 303 -61.53 13.40 36.22
C LYS A 303 -61.08 14.50 35.26
N ASP A 304 -60.55 15.59 35.77
CA ASP A 304 -60.07 16.74 35.00
C ASP A 304 -58.57 16.72 34.74
N ALA A 305 -57.86 15.66 35.18
CA ALA A 305 -56.44 15.52 34.92
C ALA A 305 -56.18 15.21 33.46
N ARG A 306 -55.28 15.97 32.86
CA ARG A 306 -54.77 15.69 31.50
C ARG A 306 -53.33 15.20 31.59
N VAL A 307 -53.07 14.09 30.95
CA VAL A 307 -51.72 13.52 30.80
C VAL A 307 -51.28 13.73 29.38
N GLN A 308 -50.16 14.39 29.19
CA GLN A 308 -49.60 14.66 27.86
C GLN A 308 -48.12 14.39 27.89
N ASN A 309 -47.61 13.68 26.91
CA ASN A 309 -46.19 13.60 26.66
C ASN A 309 -45.70 14.88 25.97
N LEU A 310 -44.57 15.40 26.42
CA LEU A 310 -43.91 16.50 25.74
C LEU A 310 -43.21 15.94 24.51
N GLU A 311 -43.87 16.09 23.37
CA GLU A 311 -43.30 15.67 22.09
C GLU A 311 -42.62 16.89 21.44
N MET A 312 -41.37 16.74 21.08
CA MET A 312 -40.68 17.71 20.23
C MET A 312 -40.94 17.31 18.75
N ASN A 313 -41.67 18.15 18.02
CA ASN A 313 -41.86 18.01 16.59
C ASN A 313 -40.60 18.49 15.82
N SER A 314 -39.43 17.90 16.11
CA SER A 314 -38.22 18.19 15.33
C SER A 314 -38.18 17.28 14.11
N ASP A 315 -38.05 17.91 12.94
CA ASP A 315 -37.82 17.17 11.68
C ASP A 315 -36.40 16.62 11.64
N LEU A 316 -36.24 15.35 11.99
CA LEU A 316 -34.97 14.64 11.88
C LEU A 316 -34.50 14.48 10.42
N GLY A 317 -35.39 14.67 9.44
CA GLY A 317 -35.09 14.57 8.02
C GLY A 317 -34.01 15.56 7.56
N ALA A 318 -34.07 16.80 8.04
CA ALA A 318 -33.06 17.82 7.77
C ALA A 318 -31.68 17.42 8.33
N SER A 319 -31.65 16.89 9.56
CA SER A 319 -30.39 16.43 10.19
C SER A 319 -29.79 15.24 9.47
N VAL A 320 -30.60 14.27 9.06
CA VAL A 320 -30.17 13.10 8.27
C VAL A 320 -29.66 13.55 6.89
N GLY A 321 -30.36 14.51 6.25
CA GLY A 321 -29.92 15.11 4.98
C GLY A 321 -28.55 15.79 5.10
N TYR A 322 -28.33 16.55 6.18
CA TYR A 322 -27.04 17.20 6.45
C TYR A 322 -25.91 16.19 6.70
N ILE A 323 -26.16 15.12 7.46
CA ILE A 323 -25.20 14.03 7.65
C ILE A 323 -24.83 13.38 6.32
N SER A 324 -25.79 13.18 5.42
CA SER A 324 -25.52 12.65 4.07
C SER A 324 -24.62 13.57 3.27
N GLN A 325 -24.84 14.89 3.34
CA GLN A 325 -23.96 15.89 2.70
C GLN A 325 -22.55 15.88 3.29
N LEU A 326 -22.39 15.78 4.61
CA LEU A 326 -21.08 15.66 5.25
C LEU A 326 -20.34 14.40 4.82
N LYS A 327 -21.03 13.27 4.70
CA LYS A 327 -20.44 12.03 4.19
C LYS A 327 -19.97 12.18 2.72
N THR A 328 -20.80 12.79 1.88
CA THR A 328 -20.42 13.07 0.50
C THR A 328 -19.19 13.97 0.43
N ALA A 329 -19.16 15.05 1.21
CA ALA A 329 -18.03 15.96 1.28
C ALA A 329 -16.74 15.25 1.78
N LEU A 330 -16.85 14.34 2.77
CA LEU A 330 -15.72 13.52 3.23
C LEU A 330 -15.12 12.69 2.09
N HIS A 331 -15.96 12.05 1.29
CA HIS A 331 -15.50 11.22 0.17
C HIS A 331 -14.91 12.04 -0.97
N GLU A 332 -15.50 13.20 -1.27
CA GLU A 332 -15.03 14.11 -2.33
C GLU A 332 -13.68 14.74 -1.96
N ILE A 333 -13.57 15.34 -0.75
CA ILE A 333 -12.34 15.99 -0.27
C ILE A 333 -11.25 14.95 0.00
N GLY A 334 -11.62 13.80 0.57
CA GLY A 334 -10.71 12.69 0.81
C GLY A 334 -10.28 11.95 -0.44
N CYS A 335 -10.79 12.28 -1.62
CA CYS A 335 -10.49 11.59 -2.88
C CYS A 335 -10.70 10.07 -2.84
N ILE A 336 -11.55 9.57 -1.94
CA ILE A 336 -11.84 8.14 -1.79
C ILE A 336 -13.33 7.90 -2.02
N PRO A 337 -13.73 7.37 -3.19
CA PRO A 337 -15.12 7.05 -3.48
C PRO A 337 -15.73 6.09 -2.45
N GLU A 338 -17.01 6.24 -2.13
CA GLU A 338 -17.71 5.38 -1.17
C GLU A 338 -17.62 3.89 -1.56
N GLY A 339 -17.70 3.58 -2.85
CA GLY A 339 -17.53 2.23 -3.39
C GLY A 339 -16.16 1.62 -3.12
N ALA A 340 -15.08 2.43 -3.03
CA ALA A 340 -13.75 1.97 -2.70
C ALA A 340 -13.62 1.50 -1.24
N LEU A 341 -14.50 1.93 -0.35
CA LEU A 341 -14.57 1.51 1.05
C LEU A 341 -15.54 0.35 1.30
N GLY A 342 -16.12 -0.22 0.25
CA GLY A 342 -17.07 -1.34 0.36
C GLY A 342 -18.54 -0.91 0.51
N GLY A 343 -18.88 0.34 0.17
CA GLY A 343 -20.26 0.80 0.08
C GLY A 343 -21.06 0.03 -1.00
N ASN A 344 -22.37 -0.08 -0.81
CA ASN A 344 -23.29 -0.80 -1.71
C ASN A 344 -23.45 -0.11 -3.07
N GLN A 345 -22.40 -0.08 -3.89
CA GLN A 345 -22.59 0.10 -5.32
C GLN A 345 -22.89 -1.26 -5.91
N ALA A 346 -24.02 -1.36 -6.63
CA ALA A 346 -24.34 -2.54 -7.39
C ALA A 346 -23.26 -2.75 -8.48
N ILE A 347 -22.23 -3.52 -8.14
CA ILE A 347 -21.11 -3.87 -9.02
C ILE A 347 -21.55 -4.84 -10.12
N SER A 348 -22.80 -5.32 -10.04
CA SER A 348 -23.41 -6.20 -11.04
C SER A 348 -23.40 -5.51 -12.41
N ASN A 349 -22.57 -6.01 -13.33
CA ASN A 349 -22.37 -5.55 -14.71
C ASN A 349 -21.57 -4.24 -14.94
N THR A 350 -20.80 -3.79 -13.96
CA THR A 350 -19.90 -2.64 -14.17
C THR A 350 -18.62 -3.09 -14.86
N SER A 351 -18.29 -2.54 -16.03
CA SER A 351 -17.05 -2.88 -16.74
C SER A 351 -15.83 -2.42 -15.93
N GLY A 352 -14.68 -3.08 -16.09
CA GLY A 352 -13.43 -2.69 -15.43
C GLY A 352 -13.05 -1.23 -15.70
N VAL A 353 -13.36 -0.71 -16.89
CA VAL A 353 -13.14 0.69 -17.27
C VAL A 353 -14.03 1.64 -16.44
N ALA A 354 -15.30 1.30 -16.21
CA ALA A 354 -16.18 2.13 -15.38
C ALA A 354 -15.71 2.14 -13.92
N LEU A 355 -15.19 1.04 -13.39
CA LEU A 355 -14.58 1.00 -12.06
C LEU A 355 -13.33 1.87 -11.97
N GLN A 356 -12.52 1.95 -13.03
CA GLN A 356 -11.38 2.85 -13.10
C GLN A 356 -11.83 4.32 -13.05
N PHE A 357 -12.87 4.70 -13.80
CA PHE A 357 -13.39 6.07 -13.76
C PHE A 357 -13.91 6.45 -12.36
N VAL A 358 -14.64 5.56 -11.69
CA VAL A 358 -15.13 5.81 -10.32
C VAL A 358 -13.97 6.02 -9.35
N ASN A 359 -12.87 5.27 -9.50
CA ASN A 359 -11.71 5.37 -8.63
C ASN A 359 -10.65 6.39 -9.11
N MET A 360 -10.90 7.16 -10.18
CA MET A 360 -9.95 8.11 -10.74
C MET A 360 -9.36 9.08 -9.71
N PRO A 361 -10.16 9.74 -8.82
CA PRO A 361 -9.62 10.65 -7.82
C PRO A 361 -8.61 9.96 -6.88
N LEU A 362 -8.88 8.73 -6.46
CA LEU A 362 -8.00 7.93 -5.63
C LEU A 362 -6.71 7.54 -6.37
N ILE A 363 -6.83 7.16 -7.65
CA ILE A 363 -5.69 6.81 -8.50
C ILE A 363 -4.76 8.01 -8.71
N GLU A 364 -5.32 9.18 -9.03
CA GLU A 364 -4.54 10.41 -9.24
C GLU A 364 -3.82 10.85 -7.96
N ARG A 365 -4.51 10.83 -6.83
CA ARG A 365 -3.91 11.12 -5.53
C ARG A 365 -2.77 10.15 -5.20
N THR A 366 -3.00 8.86 -5.41
CA THR A 366 -2.00 7.80 -5.20
C THR A 366 -0.78 7.97 -6.11
N ARG A 367 -0.98 8.38 -7.37
CA ARG A 367 0.10 8.64 -8.31
C ARG A 367 1.05 9.74 -7.81
N ILE A 368 0.50 10.86 -7.29
CA ILE A 368 1.31 11.94 -6.71
C ILE A 368 2.13 11.42 -5.51
N LYS A 369 1.49 10.63 -4.66
CA LYS A 369 2.16 10.04 -3.49
C LYS A 369 3.28 9.08 -3.91
N ARG A 370 3.04 8.23 -4.91
CA ARG A 370 4.03 7.29 -5.46
C ARG A 370 5.26 7.99 -6.02
N MET A 371 5.12 9.11 -6.71
CA MET A 371 6.27 9.89 -7.22
C MET A 371 7.25 10.28 -6.11
N ASN A 372 6.73 10.74 -4.96
CA ASN A 372 7.55 11.11 -3.81
C ASN A 372 8.16 9.89 -3.11
N THR A 373 7.41 8.81 -3.04
CA THR A 373 7.87 7.55 -2.43
C THR A 373 8.96 6.91 -3.28
N GLU A 374 8.82 6.91 -4.59
CA GLU A 374 9.84 6.45 -5.54
C GLU A 374 11.18 7.17 -5.32
N GLU A 375 11.15 8.51 -5.29
CA GLU A 375 12.34 9.30 -5.03
C GLU A 375 12.95 9.00 -3.66
N GLY A 376 12.10 8.78 -2.64
CA GLY A 376 12.53 8.38 -1.31
C GLY A 376 13.21 7.01 -1.30
N ILE A 377 12.63 6.00 -1.93
CA ILE A 377 13.20 4.66 -2.04
C ILE A 377 14.52 4.70 -2.81
N ARG A 378 14.61 5.47 -3.89
CA ARG A 378 15.88 5.68 -4.61
C ARG A 378 16.98 6.25 -3.71
N LYS A 379 16.64 7.21 -2.82
CA LYS A 379 17.59 7.75 -1.85
C LYS A 379 17.99 6.71 -0.80
N ILE A 380 17.06 5.90 -0.33
CA ILE A 380 17.33 4.78 0.58
C ILE A 380 18.29 3.79 -0.08
N ASN A 381 18.02 3.38 -1.32
CA ASN A 381 18.90 2.46 -2.07
C ASN A 381 20.32 3.03 -2.23
N LYS A 382 20.45 4.33 -2.55
CA LYS A 382 21.75 5.00 -2.61
C LYS A 382 22.50 4.94 -1.28
N MET A 383 21.81 5.11 -0.14
CA MET A 383 22.40 5.00 1.18
C MET A 383 22.80 3.55 1.50
N ILE A 384 21.97 2.58 1.16
CA ILE A 384 22.27 1.15 1.32
C ILE A 384 23.56 0.81 0.56
N LEU A 385 23.66 1.19 -0.72
CA LEU A 385 24.83 0.95 -1.54
C LEU A 385 26.08 1.67 -1.02
N LEU A 386 25.95 2.92 -0.55
CA LEU A 386 27.06 3.67 0.04
C LEU A 386 27.57 3.00 1.32
N ILE A 387 26.68 2.57 2.19
CA ILE A 387 27.03 1.86 3.43
C ILE A 387 27.64 0.51 3.08
N GLY A 388 27.08 -0.24 2.12
CA GLY A 388 27.63 -1.51 1.64
C GLY A 388 29.05 -1.38 1.09
N LEU A 389 29.34 -0.29 0.37
CA LEU A 389 30.70 0.01 -0.10
C LEU A 389 31.64 0.39 1.06
N THR A 390 31.15 1.15 2.04
CA THR A 390 31.97 1.61 3.18
C THR A 390 32.35 0.46 4.11
N GLU A 391 31.45 -0.51 4.29
CA GLU A 391 31.65 -1.69 5.13
C GLU A 391 32.16 -2.91 4.33
N GLU A 392 32.58 -2.71 3.07
CA GLU A 392 33.15 -3.73 2.17
C GLU A 392 32.23 -4.93 1.90
N LEU A 393 30.91 -4.75 2.03
CA LEU A 393 29.90 -5.79 1.73
C LEU A 393 29.65 -5.96 0.24
N ILE A 394 29.92 -4.92 -0.57
CA ILE A 394 29.77 -4.91 -2.01
C ILE A 394 30.89 -4.06 -2.64
N SER A 395 31.24 -4.36 -3.87
CA SER A 395 32.24 -3.58 -4.63
C SER A 395 31.63 -3.03 -5.93
N VAL A 396 32.20 -1.92 -6.42
CA VAL A 396 31.79 -1.37 -7.71
C VAL A 396 32.37 -2.27 -8.83
N PRO A 397 31.55 -2.81 -9.74
CA PRO A 397 32.02 -3.64 -10.84
C PRO A 397 32.97 -2.87 -11.76
N GLU A 398 33.95 -3.56 -12.36
CA GLU A 398 34.90 -2.95 -13.30
C GLU A 398 34.18 -2.31 -14.49
N GLY A 399 34.53 -1.06 -14.80
CA GLY A 399 33.96 -0.32 -15.92
C GLY A 399 32.64 0.40 -15.66
N VAL A 400 32.02 0.21 -14.50
CA VAL A 400 30.77 0.89 -14.12
C VAL A 400 31.09 2.26 -13.54
N LYS A 401 30.39 3.30 -14.02
CA LYS A 401 30.52 4.64 -13.47
C LYS A 401 29.74 4.75 -12.16
N SER A 402 30.28 5.50 -11.19
CA SER A 402 29.58 5.74 -9.91
C SER A 402 28.13 6.21 -10.07
N LYS A 403 27.82 7.00 -11.10
CA LYS A 403 26.47 7.47 -11.35
C LYS A 403 25.51 6.32 -11.71
N ASP A 404 25.98 5.36 -12.50
CA ASP A 404 25.19 4.23 -12.96
C ASP A 404 25.04 3.18 -11.85
N PHE A 405 26.10 3.00 -11.03
CA PHE A 405 26.08 2.15 -9.83
C PHE A 405 24.99 2.55 -8.82
N PHE A 406 24.82 3.84 -8.57
CA PHE A 406 23.80 4.34 -7.64
C PHE A 406 22.43 4.59 -8.27
N ASN A 407 22.25 4.26 -9.56
CA ASN A 407 20.98 4.47 -10.24
C ASN A 407 20.10 3.25 -10.12
N THR A 408 18.96 3.42 -9.44
CA THR A 408 17.95 2.38 -9.29
C THR A 408 16.61 2.88 -9.82
N GLU A 409 15.86 2.00 -10.48
CA GLU A 409 14.50 2.23 -10.92
C GLU A 409 13.52 1.45 -10.05
N ILE A 410 12.43 2.09 -9.70
CA ILE A 410 11.41 1.53 -8.82
C ILE A 410 10.11 1.42 -9.60
N THR A 411 9.54 0.21 -9.63
CA THR A 411 8.26 -0.04 -10.28
C THR A 411 7.25 -0.51 -9.25
N PHE A 412 6.17 0.26 -9.05
CA PHE A 412 5.08 -0.14 -8.17
C PHE A 412 4.11 -1.07 -8.88
N THR A 413 3.62 -2.05 -8.15
CA THR A 413 2.55 -2.91 -8.63
C THR A 413 1.25 -2.11 -8.82
N ASP A 414 0.48 -2.44 -9.85
CA ASP A 414 -0.82 -1.80 -10.10
C ASP A 414 -1.80 -2.04 -8.94
N THR A 415 -2.52 -0.99 -8.58
CA THR A 415 -3.42 -0.98 -7.41
C THR A 415 -4.80 -1.57 -7.68
N LEU A 416 -5.25 -1.50 -8.92
CA LEU A 416 -6.56 -2.05 -9.30
C LEU A 416 -6.39 -3.47 -9.82
N PRO A 417 -7.28 -4.40 -9.44
CA PRO A 417 -7.31 -5.71 -10.04
C PRO A 417 -7.51 -5.55 -11.55
N LYS A 418 -6.54 -5.96 -12.33
CA LYS A 418 -6.70 -6.09 -13.78
C LYS A 418 -7.50 -7.36 -14.05
N ASP A 419 -8.40 -7.30 -15.01
CA ASP A 419 -8.99 -8.54 -15.54
C ASP A 419 -7.85 -9.33 -16.20
N ARG A 420 -7.49 -10.43 -15.55
CA ARG A 420 -6.37 -11.28 -15.98
C ARG A 420 -6.52 -11.76 -17.43
N LEU A 421 -7.77 -11.92 -17.87
CA LEU A 421 -8.04 -12.33 -19.26
C LEU A 421 -7.67 -11.22 -20.24
N ILE A 422 -8.05 -9.99 -19.93
CA ILE A 422 -7.72 -8.80 -20.74
C ILE A 422 -6.21 -8.58 -20.75
N GLU A 423 -5.55 -8.71 -19.59
CA GLU A 423 -4.10 -8.56 -19.48
C GLU A 423 -3.36 -9.62 -20.31
N LEU A 424 -3.77 -10.89 -20.23
CA LEU A 424 -3.18 -11.96 -21.05
C LEU A 424 -3.41 -11.75 -22.55
N GLN A 425 -4.59 -11.25 -22.94
CA GLN A 425 -4.88 -10.90 -24.34
C GLN A 425 -4.00 -9.75 -24.84
N GLN A 426 -3.77 -8.72 -24.02
CA GLN A 426 -2.87 -7.62 -24.33
C GLN A 426 -1.43 -8.11 -24.50
N ILE A 427 -0.94 -8.88 -23.54
CA ILE A 427 0.41 -9.47 -23.61
C ILE A 427 0.55 -10.36 -24.85
N GLN A 428 -0.44 -11.17 -25.16
CA GLN A 428 -0.42 -12.00 -26.37
C GLN A 428 -0.30 -11.15 -27.63
N LEU A 429 -1.05 -10.05 -27.71
CA LEU A 429 -1.01 -9.13 -28.84
C LEU A 429 0.36 -8.41 -28.93
N GLU A 430 0.89 -7.93 -27.80
CA GLU A 430 2.19 -7.25 -27.73
C GLU A 430 3.34 -8.19 -28.13
N LEU A 431 3.31 -9.46 -27.69
CA LEU A 431 4.24 -10.50 -28.11
C LEU A 431 4.14 -10.79 -29.62
N GLN A 432 2.92 -10.86 -30.17
CA GLN A 432 2.70 -11.09 -31.61
C GLN A 432 3.19 -9.92 -32.47
N LEU A 433 3.07 -8.68 -31.96
CA LEU A 433 3.56 -7.48 -32.63
C LEU A 433 5.07 -7.26 -32.43
N GLY A 434 5.73 -8.07 -31.62
CA GLY A 434 7.16 -7.91 -31.31
C GLY A 434 7.47 -6.68 -30.44
N LEU A 435 6.47 -6.14 -29.75
CA LEU A 435 6.62 -4.98 -28.87
C LEU A 435 7.10 -5.36 -27.47
N GLU A 436 6.95 -6.60 -27.09
CA GLU A 436 7.37 -7.12 -25.78
C GLU A 436 8.14 -8.46 -25.95
N SER A 437 9.08 -8.73 -25.03
CA SER A 437 9.79 -10.01 -24.98
C SER A 437 9.06 -11.00 -24.05
N LYS A 438 9.30 -12.31 -24.23
CA LYS A 438 8.76 -13.33 -23.30
C LYS A 438 9.21 -13.08 -21.85
N GLN A 439 10.46 -12.64 -21.66
CA GLN A 439 10.98 -12.27 -20.35
C GLN A 439 10.24 -11.08 -19.76
N GLY A 440 10.01 -10.02 -20.54
CA GLY A 440 9.25 -8.84 -20.15
C GLY A 440 7.81 -9.20 -19.73
N ALA A 441 7.14 -10.03 -20.54
CA ALA A 441 5.81 -10.54 -20.25
C ALA A 441 5.75 -11.34 -18.95
N MET A 442 6.73 -12.17 -18.64
CA MET A 442 6.82 -12.92 -17.39
C MET A 442 7.06 -12.02 -16.18
N ARG A 443 7.91 -10.99 -16.30
CA ARG A 443 8.11 -9.97 -15.26
C ARG A 443 6.81 -9.23 -14.96
N ARG A 444 6.09 -8.82 -16.01
CA ARG A 444 4.79 -8.13 -15.87
C ARG A 444 3.72 -9.01 -15.21
N LEU A 445 3.78 -10.33 -15.40
CA LEU A 445 2.91 -11.30 -14.75
C LEU A 445 3.38 -11.72 -13.35
N ASN A 446 4.41 -11.07 -12.81
CA ASN A 446 5.02 -11.37 -11.49
C ASN A 446 5.35 -12.86 -11.33
N LYS A 447 6.02 -13.46 -12.33
CA LYS A 447 6.51 -14.83 -12.25
C LYS A 447 7.86 -14.86 -11.56
N ASP A 448 7.99 -15.71 -10.54
CA ASP A 448 9.26 -15.96 -9.87
C ASP A 448 10.17 -16.83 -10.73
N ASN A 449 11.48 -16.70 -10.56
CA ASN A 449 12.51 -17.52 -11.23
C ASN A 449 12.36 -17.58 -12.76
N ILE A 450 12.26 -16.40 -13.39
CA ILE A 450 11.97 -16.26 -14.84
C ILE A 450 12.97 -17.03 -15.70
N THR A 451 14.26 -17.03 -15.34
CA THR A 451 15.32 -17.74 -16.10
C THR A 451 15.07 -19.24 -16.09
N TYR A 452 14.78 -19.80 -14.91
CA TYR A 452 14.47 -21.22 -14.79
C TYR A 452 13.20 -21.62 -15.56
N LEU A 453 12.14 -20.79 -15.45
CA LEU A 453 10.89 -21.02 -16.20
C LEU A 453 11.09 -20.98 -17.72
N LEU A 454 11.97 -20.09 -18.21
CA LEU A 454 12.29 -20.02 -19.65
C LEU A 454 13.07 -21.25 -20.12
N GLU A 455 14.02 -21.73 -19.32
CA GLU A 455 14.77 -22.96 -19.60
C GLU A 455 13.84 -24.18 -19.61
N GLU A 456 12.92 -24.28 -18.66
CA GLU A 456 11.93 -25.36 -18.57
C GLU A 456 10.98 -25.35 -19.80
N ILE A 457 10.45 -24.18 -20.17
CA ILE A 457 9.60 -24.02 -21.36
C ILE A 457 10.36 -24.39 -22.65
N GLU A 458 11.64 -24.03 -22.75
CA GLU A 458 12.45 -24.36 -23.91
C GLU A 458 12.76 -25.87 -23.99
N GLN A 459 13.01 -26.53 -22.84
CA GLN A 459 13.15 -27.97 -22.75
C GLN A 459 11.86 -28.71 -23.15
N GLU A 460 10.72 -28.28 -22.62
CA GLU A 460 9.40 -28.85 -22.98
C GLU A 460 9.12 -28.70 -24.49
N ARG A 461 9.45 -27.52 -25.06
CA ARG A 461 9.29 -27.30 -26.50
C ARG A 461 10.16 -28.24 -27.34
N LEU A 462 11.43 -28.43 -26.96
CA LEU A 462 12.33 -29.36 -27.63
C LEU A 462 11.88 -30.81 -27.54
N GLU A 463 11.33 -31.21 -26.39
CA GLU A 463 10.75 -32.54 -26.22
C GLU A 463 9.46 -32.74 -27.05
N GLU A 464 8.61 -31.72 -27.16
CA GLU A 464 7.42 -31.77 -28.00
C GLU A 464 7.79 -31.85 -29.50
N GLU A 465 8.77 -31.06 -29.94
CA GLU A 465 9.29 -31.10 -31.30
C GLU A 465 9.88 -32.47 -31.62
N ALA A 466 10.65 -33.05 -30.69
CA ALA A 466 11.22 -34.40 -30.86
C ALA A 466 10.13 -35.48 -30.97
N LYS A 467 9.10 -35.42 -30.13
CA LYS A 467 7.94 -36.33 -30.18
C LYS A 467 7.14 -36.17 -31.47
N ALA A 468 6.93 -34.91 -31.92
CA ALA A 468 6.25 -34.63 -33.19
C ALA A 468 7.03 -35.19 -34.39
N LEU A 469 8.37 -35.05 -34.41
CA LEU A 469 9.23 -35.60 -35.44
C LEU A 469 9.20 -37.14 -35.47
N GLU A 470 9.24 -37.76 -34.28
CA GLU A 470 9.11 -39.23 -34.16
C GLU A 470 7.78 -39.74 -34.68
N LEU A 471 6.69 -39.00 -34.38
CA LEU A 471 5.35 -39.34 -34.88
C LEU A 471 5.24 -39.20 -36.39
N GLN A 472 5.83 -38.14 -36.98
CA GLN A 472 5.94 -37.97 -38.43
C GLN A 472 6.73 -39.09 -39.08
N GLN A 473 7.87 -39.49 -38.50
CA GLN A 473 8.66 -40.61 -38.98
C GLN A 473 7.87 -41.92 -38.95
N LYS A 474 7.16 -42.21 -37.87
CA LYS A 474 6.28 -43.38 -37.75
C LYS A 474 5.15 -43.37 -38.80
N GLN A 475 4.53 -42.21 -39.02
CA GLN A 475 3.50 -42.05 -40.06
C GLN A 475 4.09 -42.23 -41.49
N ALA A 476 5.28 -41.68 -41.74
CA ALA A 476 5.95 -41.87 -43.03
C ALA A 476 6.31 -43.35 -43.31
N VAL A 477 6.80 -44.09 -42.31
CA VAL A 477 7.08 -45.53 -42.40
C VAL A 477 5.79 -46.30 -42.65
N MET A 478 4.71 -46.02 -41.91
CA MET A 478 3.41 -46.70 -42.07
C MET A 478 2.78 -46.42 -43.45
N ASN A 479 2.94 -45.18 -43.96
CA ASN A 479 2.49 -44.82 -45.32
C ASN A 479 3.34 -45.54 -46.38
N ALA A 480 4.66 -45.66 -46.20
CA ALA A 480 5.52 -46.42 -47.10
C ALA A 480 5.22 -47.93 -47.10
N GLU A 481 4.95 -48.54 -45.93
CA GLU A 481 4.53 -49.94 -45.82
C GLU A 481 3.15 -50.14 -46.46
N THR A 482 2.22 -49.20 -46.28
CA THR A 482 0.91 -49.27 -46.93
C THR A 482 1.01 -49.16 -48.45
N GLN A 483 1.88 -48.29 -48.97
CA GLN A 483 2.17 -48.20 -50.41
C GLN A 483 2.86 -49.46 -50.96
N MET A 484 3.80 -50.02 -50.19
CA MET A 484 4.43 -51.28 -50.56
C MET A 484 3.43 -52.45 -50.59
N MET A 485 2.52 -52.53 -49.60
CA MET A 485 1.46 -53.52 -49.62
C MET A 485 0.49 -53.31 -50.79
N ALA A 486 0.10 -52.08 -51.07
CA ALA A 486 -0.77 -51.74 -52.19
C ALA A 486 -0.10 -52.09 -53.54
N SER A 487 1.18 -51.83 -53.73
CA SER A 487 1.95 -52.19 -54.92
C SER A 487 2.13 -53.72 -55.04
N ALA A 488 2.35 -54.43 -53.93
CA ALA A 488 2.43 -55.89 -53.90
C ALA A 488 1.07 -56.58 -54.21
N VAL A 489 -0.05 -55.97 -53.81
CA VAL A 489 -1.40 -56.41 -54.17
C VAL A 489 -1.68 -56.13 -55.65
N GLN A 490 -1.30 -55.00 -56.19
CA GLN A 490 -1.40 -54.69 -57.64
C GLN A 490 -0.54 -55.60 -58.50
N SER A 491 0.66 -55.95 -58.07
CA SER A 491 1.51 -56.91 -58.82
C SER A 491 0.96 -58.32 -58.79
N LYS A 492 0.22 -58.76 -57.76
CA LYS A 492 -0.46 -60.04 -57.70
C LYS A 492 -1.77 -60.09 -58.51
N LEU A 493 -2.44 -58.96 -58.68
CA LEU A 493 -3.68 -58.84 -59.50
C LEU A 493 -3.37 -58.67 -60.98
N GLY A 494 -2.15 -58.22 -61.36
CA GLY A 494 -1.70 -58.07 -62.75
C GLY A 494 -1.25 -59.36 -63.43
N ALA A 495 -1.21 -60.53 -62.73
CA ALA A 495 -0.72 -61.80 -63.25
C ALA A 495 -1.82 -62.79 -63.77
N SER A 496 -3.05 -62.35 -63.85
CA SER A 496 -4.10 -63.18 -64.44
C SER A 496 -5.04 -62.37 -65.33
N GLN A 497 -4.75 -62.40 -66.61
CA GLN A 497 -5.64 -62.31 -67.78
C GLN A 497 -5.11 -61.32 -68.84
N THR A 498 -4.64 -61.97 -69.90
CA THR A 498 -4.72 -61.45 -71.26
C THR A 498 -5.72 -62.42 -72.03
N PRO A 499 -6.19 -62.15 -73.27
CA PRO A 499 -6.38 -60.85 -73.94
C PRO A 499 -7.74 -60.79 -74.73
N LYS A 500 -7.92 -59.69 -75.41
CA LYS A 500 -8.61 -59.43 -76.73
C LYS A 500 -9.71 -58.34 -76.56
N LEU A 501 -9.73 -57.38 -77.27
CA LEU A 501 -9.67 -56.89 -78.65
C LEU A 501 -10.79 -55.87 -78.88
N ASN A 502 -10.37 -54.75 -79.42
CA ASN A 502 -11.02 -53.95 -80.47
C ASN A 502 -11.98 -52.80 -80.14
N SER A 503 -11.48 -51.70 -80.61
CA SER A 503 -12.16 -50.70 -81.45
C SER A 503 -13.10 -49.69 -80.85
N GLY A 504 -12.69 -48.48 -81.16
CA GLY A 504 -13.63 -47.41 -81.47
C GLY A 504 -13.50 -46.11 -80.67
N MET A 505 -12.72 -45.22 -81.25
CA MET A 505 -13.04 -43.76 -81.48
C MET A 505 -14.02 -43.15 -80.47
N THR A 506 -13.75 -42.08 -79.88
CA THR A 506 -13.53 -40.67 -80.29
C THR A 506 -13.58 -39.75 -79.09
N ASN A 507 -12.70 -38.77 -79.15
CA ASN A 507 -12.92 -37.39 -78.73
C ASN A 507 -13.53 -37.03 -77.37
N GLY A 508 -12.78 -36.26 -76.63
CA GLY A 508 -13.24 -34.91 -76.34
C GLY A 508 -13.30 -34.55 -74.87
N GLU A 509 -12.49 -33.61 -74.56
CA GLU A 509 -12.78 -32.51 -73.66
C GLU A 509 -12.64 -32.71 -72.14
N THR A 510 -11.64 -32.02 -71.62
CA THR A 510 -11.63 -31.39 -70.31
C THR A 510 -12.85 -30.47 -70.10
N PRO A 511 -13.30 -30.29 -68.92
CA PRO A 511 -13.25 -28.98 -68.23
C PRO A 511 -12.93 -29.09 -66.75
N VAL A 512 -12.04 -28.30 -66.17
CA VAL A 512 -12.11 -26.89 -65.80
C VAL A 512 -13.37 -26.53 -65.00
N GLU A 513 -13.06 -26.12 -63.75
CA GLU A 513 -13.74 -25.05 -63.02
C GLU A 513 -15.25 -25.05 -62.87
N GLN A 514 -15.59 -24.79 -61.68
CA GLN A 514 -16.65 -23.90 -61.16
C GLN A 514 -17.24 -24.53 -59.89
N VAL A 515 -17.58 -23.85 -58.86
CA VAL A 515 -18.30 -22.58 -58.76
C VAL A 515 -18.24 -22.08 -57.35
N ARG A 516 -17.89 -20.84 -57.26
CA ARG A 516 -18.35 -19.89 -56.32
C ARG A 516 -19.83 -19.58 -56.59
N LYS A 517 -20.62 -19.38 -55.56
CA LYS A 517 -21.72 -18.40 -55.45
C LYS A 517 -22.55 -18.68 -54.23
N GLU A 518 -22.57 -17.75 -53.32
CA GLU A 518 -23.57 -16.66 -53.16
C GLU A 518 -24.90 -17.17 -52.57
N THR A 519 -25.19 -16.62 -51.45
CA THR A 519 -26.46 -15.94 -51.29
C THR A 519 -26.36 -14.81 -50.26
N THR A 520 -26.37 -13.62 -50.78
CA THR A 520 -26.89 -12.40 -50.20
C THR A 520 -28.42 -12.42 -50.25
N GLY A 521 -29.03 -11.78 -49.28
CA GLY A 521 -30.41 -11.37 -49.32
C GLY A 521 -30.89 -11.14 -47.89
N SER A 522 -31.00 -10.00 -47.44
CA SER A 522 -31.71 -8.76 -47.71
C SER A 522 -32.92 -8.63 -46.79
N ASN A 523 -33.01 -7.45 -46.26
CA ASN A 523 -34.20 -6.72 -45.79
C ASN A 523 -34.77 -7.15 -44.42
N GLY A 524 -35.14 -6.27 -43.59
CA GLY A 524 -35.40 -4.82 -43.68
C GLY A 524 -35.95 -4.31 -42.36
N MET A 525 -35.77 -3.03 -42.21
CA MET A 525 -36.65 -2.04 -41.60
C MET A 525 -37.65 -2.47 -40.52
N SER A 526 -37.65 -1.90 -39.34
CA SER A 526 -38.27 -0.59 -39.05
C SER A 526 -38.32 -0.34 -37.55
N ASN A 527 -38.04 0.89 -37.18
CA ASN A 527 -38.72 1.77 -36.22
C ASN A 527 -39.29 1.19 -34.91
N GLU A 528 -38.73 1.56 -33.80
CA GLU A 528 -39.15 2.64 -32.92
C GLU A 528 -38.06 2.91 -31.87
#